data_dc752884de2be918a19930f505ee626c
#
_entry.id   dc752884de2be918a19930f505ee626c
#
_cell.length_a   1.000
_cell.length_b   1.000
_cell.length_c   1.000
_cell.angle_alpha   90.00
_cell.angle_beta   90.00
_cell.angle_gamma   90.00
#
_symmetry.space_group_name_H-M   'P 1'
#
loop_
_entity.id
_entity.type
_entity.pdbx_description
1 polymer ?
#
loop_
_entity_poly.entity_id
_entity_poly.type
_entity_poly.pdbx_seq_one_letter_code
_entity_poly.pdbx_strand_id
1 'polypeptide(L)'
;MFRWYRNAAKCYVYLLDVSTNDHNQVDPSLQSWQSAFRKSRWFTRGWTLQELIAPPLVEFFCSNSNRLGDKKSLERQLSEITGIAVSALQGNTLSTFSVKDRLSWAESRQTKREEDKAYSLLGIFDISMPLLYGEGAEKAFERLREELFKCSRKRQHDELSVFSYTPNPTKRPKTLRSQPSSVPSSRNPNSLDPELPFCSEYSVHSSKDKTVGHL
;
A
#
# COMPACT_ATOMS: atom_id res chain seq x y z
N MET A 1 -6.77 4.11 5.06
CA MET A 1 -5.32 4.22 4.87
C MET A 1 -4.87 3.83 3.46
N PHE A 2 -5.11 2.60 2.96
CA PHE A 2 -4.64 2.15 1.64
C PHE A 2 -4.97 3.11 0.49
N ARG A 3 -6.20 3.63 0.43
CA ARG A 3 -6.61 4.62 -0.59
C ARG A 3 -5.84 5.93 -0.50
N TRP A 4 -5.40 6.33 0.68
CA TRP A 4 -4.56 7.51 0.86
C TRP A 4 -3.21 7.31 0.16
N TYR A 5 -2.54 6.20 0.46
CA TYR A 5 -1.28 5.88 -0.21
C TYR A 5 -1.44 5.72 -1.72
N ARG A 6 -2.52 5.08 -2.16
CA ARG A 6 -2.79 4.88 -3.60
C ARG A 6 -3.03 6.18 -4.35
N ASN A 7 -3.66 7.16 -3.71
CA ASN A 7 -3.97 8.47 -4.31
C ASN A 7 -2.85 9.50 -4.10
N ALA A 8 -1.81 9.17 -3.33
CA ALA A 8 -0.66 10.05 -3.15
C ALA A 8 0.16 10.13 -4.44
N ALA A 9 0.61 11.33 -4.81
CA ALA A 9 1.50 11.51 -5.95
C ALA A 9 2.82 10.75 -5.77
N LYS A 10 3.36 10.76 -4.53
CA LYS A 10 4.59 10.08 -4.13
C LYS A 10 4.51 9.65 -2.67
N CYS A 11 5.26 8.59 -2.33
CA CYS A 11 5.55 8.20 -0.97
C CYS A 11 7.07 8.24 -0.77
N TYR A 12 7.52 8.94 0.27
CA TYR A 12 8.92 9.03 0.64
C TYR A 12 9.20 8.09 1.81
N VAL A 13 10.14 7.18 1.63
CA VAL A 13 10.58 6.23 2.64
C VAL A 13 11.96 6.62 3.12
N TYR A 14 12.06 6.92 4.42
CA TYR A 14 13.31 7.30 5.07
C TYR A 14 13.81 6.14 5.94
N LEU A 15 14.95 5.57 5.55
CA LEU A 15 15.55 4.41 6.20
C LEU A 15 16.65 4.86 7.16
N LEU A 16 16.32 4.98 8.45
CA LEU A 16 17.25 5.43 9.50
C LEU A 16 18.40 4.45 9.73
N ASP A 17 18.19 3.18 9.40
CA ASP A 17 19.14 2.08 9.58
C ASP A 17 19.98 1.78 8.34
N VAL A 18 19.93 2.65 7.33
CA VAL A 18 20.72 2.56 6.11
C VAL A 18 21.56 3.82 5.95
N SER A 19 22.88 3.67 5.78
CA SER A 19 23.81 4.76 5.52
C SER A 19 24.60 4.49 4.23
N THR A 20 24.94 5.55 3.51
CA THR A 20 25.81 5.48 2.32
C THR A 20 27.29 5.68 2.66
N ASN A 21 27.64 5.98 3.92
CA ASN A 21 28.98 6.38 4.35
C ASN A 21 29.77 5.25 5.03
N ASP A 22 29.34 3.99 4.95
CA ASP A 22 30.11 2.87 5.53
C ASP A 22 31.39 2.60 4.73
N HIS A 23 32.47 3.31 5.11
CA HIS A 23 33.82 3.14 4.57
C HIS A 23 34.47 1.78 4.92
N ASN A 24 33.78 0.90 5.64
CA ASN A 24 34.33 -0.38 6.14
C ASN A 24 33.97 -1.59 5.26
N GLN A 25 33.47 -1.41 4.05
CA GLN A 25 33.17 -2.55 3.18
C GLN A 25 34.30 -2.85 2.20
N VAL A 26 34.76 -4.09 2.26
CA VAL A 26 35.92 -4.65 1.54
C VAL A 26 35.62 -4.86 0.05
N ASP A 27 34.40 -4.68 -0.43
CA ASP A 27 34.05 -4.90 -1.83
C ASP A 27 33.49 -3.60 -2.50
N PRO A 28 34.35 -2.97 -3.37
CA PRO A 28 33.95 -1.78 -4.13
C PRO A 28 32.86 -2.02 -5.20
N SER A 29 32.56 -3.28 -5.53
CA SER A 29 31.65 -3.66 -6.61
C SER A 29 30.19 -3.70 -6.20
N LEU A 30 29.91 -3.83 -4.89
CA LEU A 30 28.58 -3.72 -4.31
C LEU A 30 28.45 -2.35 -3.64
N GLN A 31 27.48 -1.54 -4.08
CA GLN A 31 27.18 -0.30 -3.39
C GLN A 31 26.97 -0.58 -1.90
N SER A 32 27.77 0.00 -1.02
CA SER A 32 27.90 -0.36 0.40
C SER A 32 26.57 -0.36 1.16
N TRP A 33 25.58 0.42 0.71
CA TRP A 33 24.25 0.54 1.31
C TRP A 33 23.30 -0.64 0.99
N GLN A 34 23.54 -1.42 -0.06
CA GLN A 34 22.60 -2.48 -0.50
C GLN A 34 22.39 -3.57 0.55
N SER A 35 23.46 -3.95 1.26
CA SER A 35 23.36 -4.94 2.33
C SER A 35 22.54 -4.43 3.50
N ALA A 36 22.74 -3.16 3.92
CA ALA A 36 21.95 -2.51 4.96
C ALA A 36 20.49 -2.32 4.51
N PHE A 37 20.27 -1.94 3.25
CA PHE A 37 18.92 -1.82 2.67
C PHE A 37 18.14 -3.12 2.78
N ARG A 38 18.75 -4.26 2.39
CA ARG A 38 18.10 -5.59 2.48
C ARG A 38 17.69 -5.96 3.91
N LYS A 39 18.40 -5.48 4.91
CA LYS A 39 18.18 -5.78 6.34
C LYS A 39 17.36 -4.70 7.05
N SER A 40 16.94 -3.66 6.37
CA SER A 40 16.23 -2.56 6.99
C SER A 40 14.94 -3.02 7.67
N ARG A 41 14.77 -2.58 8.91
CA ARG A 41 13.57 -2.85 9.72
C ARG A 41 12.28 -2.32 9.11
N TRP A 42 12.38 -1.39 8.15
CA TRP A 42 11.21 -0.90 7.44
C TRP A 42 10.46 -2.03 6.74
N PHE A 43 11.17 -2.99 6.15
CA PHE A 43 10.56 -4.12 5.45
C PHE A 43 9.87 -5.13 6.38
N THR A 44 10.17 -5.09 7.67
CA THR A 44 9.55 -5.99 8.66
C THR A 44 8.37 -5.37 9.40
N ARG A 45 8.01 -4.12 9.16
CA ARG A 45 6.85 -3.47 9.78
C ARG A 45 5.57 -3.77 9.01
N GLY A 46 4.45 -4.04 9.74
CA GLY A 46 3.18 -4.42 9.11
C GLY A 46 2.61 -3.34 8.17
N TRP A 47 2.47 -2.13 8.66
CA TRP A 47 1.85 -1.04 7.90
C TRP A 47 2.63 -0.58 6.68
N THR A 48 3.96 -0.77 6.66
CA THR A 48 4.79 -0.40 5.51
C THR A 48 4.53 -1.26 4.26
N LEU A 49 3.82 -2.38 4.40
CA LEU A 49 3.32 -3.15 3.26
C LEU A 49 2.40 -2.32 2.37
N GLN A 50 1.48 -1.57 2.97
CA GLN A 50 0.59 -0.68 2.23
C GLN A 50 1.36 0.52 1.63
N GLU A 51 2.34 1.05 2.36
CA GLU A 51 3.20 2.14 1.90
C GLU A 51 4.03 1.73 0.67
N LEU A 52 4.41 0.47 0.58
CA LEU A 52 5.15 -0.06 -0.56
C LEU A 52 4.26 -0.32 -1.78
N ILE A 53 3.11 -0.98 -1.56
CA ILE A 53 2.30 -1.48 -2.67
C ILE A 53 1.39 -0.41 -3.25
N ALA A 54 0.71 0.36 -2.38
CA ALA A 54 -0.39 1.22 -2.81
C ALA A 54 0.04 2.44 -3.66
N PRO A 55 1.11 3.19 -3.34
CA PRO A 55 1.49 4.35 -4.12
C PRO A 55 2.02 3.99 -5.51
N PRO A 56 1.76 4.80 -6.54
CA PRO A 56 2.36 4.60 -7.85
C PRO A 56 3.87 4.83 -7.83
N LEU A 57 4.35 5.76 -7.00
CA LEU A 57 5.75 6.11 -6.85
C LEU A 57 6.18 6.08 -5.38
N VAL A 58 7.23 5.31 -5.08
CA VAL A 58 7.87 5.25 -3.76
C VAL A 58 9.35 5.53 -3.95
N GLU A 59 9.87 6.52 -3.24
CA GLU A 59 11.29 6.88 -3.26
C GLU A 59 11.93 6.57 -1.92
N PHE A 60 13.12 5.94 -1.95
CA PHE A 60 13.85 5.53 -0.77
C PHE A 60 15.04 6.44 -0.51
N PHE A 61 15.17 6.86 0.74
CA PHE A 61 16.26 7.70 1.23
C PHE A 61 16.94 7.04 2.42
N CYS A 62 18.24 7.20 2.53
CA CYS A 62 19.02 6.73 3.67
C CYS A 62 19.07 7.76 4.81
N SER A 63 19.71 7.41 5.93
CA SER A 63 19.86 8.26 7.12
C SER A 63 20.55 9.60 6.84
N ASN A 64 21.37 9.67 5.79
CA ASN A 64 22.06 10.89 5.35
C ASN A 64 21.26 11.69 4.32
N SER A 65 19.99 11.41 4.14
CA SER A 65 19.10 12.03 3.15
C SER A 65 19.50 11.82 1.68
N ASN A 66 20.45 10.92 1.39
CA ASN A 66 20.79 10.56 0.02
C ASN A 66 19.70 9.63 -0.55
N ARG A 67 19.29 9.90 -1.79
CA ARG A 67 18.34 9.06 -2.51
C ARG A 67 19.00 7.73 -2.90
N LEU A 68 18.40 6.61 -2.50
CA LEU A 68 18.87 5.26 -2.82
C LEU A 68 18.30 4.74 -4.15
N GLY A 69 17.08 5.17 -4.47
CA GLY A 69 16.34 4.74 -5.65
C GLY A 69 14.84 4.89 -5.47
N ASP A 70 14.09 4.33 -6.38
CA ASP A 70 12.62 4.27 -6.33
C ASP A 70 12.11 2.84 -6.51
N LYS A 71 10.80 2.67 -6.32
CA LYS A 71 10.14 1.37 -6.41
C LYS A 71 10.42 0.64 -7.74
N LYS A 72 10.55 1.39 -8.84
CA LYS A 72 10.82 0.83 -10.17
C LYS A 72 12.28 0.44 -10.33
N SER A 73 13.22 1.30 -9.95
CA SER A 73 14.66 1.02 -10.06
C SER A 73 15.12 -0.11 -9.13
N LEU A 74 14.42 -0.31 -8.00
CA LEU A 74 14.73 -1.31 -6.97
C LEU A 74 13.77 -2.52 -7.00
N GLU A 75 12.91 -2.68 -8.00
CA GLU A 75 11.82 -3.66 -8.02
C GLU A 75 12.29 -5.11 -7.78
N ARG A 76 13.42 -5.51 -8.36
CA ARG A 76 14.02 -6.84 -8.14
C ARG A 76 14.43 -7.03 -6.69
N GLN A 77 15.16 -6.07 -6.12
CA GLN A 77 15.61 -6.14 -4.74
C GLN A 77 14.43 -6.14 -3.77
N LEU A 78 13.41 -5.31 -4.04
CA LEU A 78 12.20 -5.26 -3.25
C LEU A 78 11.44 -6.59 -3.30
N SER A 79 11.34 -7.20 -4.47
CA SER A 79 10.73 -8.53 -4.64
C SER A 79 11.50 -9.61 -3.86
N GLU A 80 12.83 -9.63 -3.95
CA GLU A 80 13.68 -10.57 -3.22
C GLU A 80 13.58 -10.42 -1.69
N ILE A 81 13.49 -9.17 -1.18
CA ILE A 81 13.40 -8.89 0.26
C ILE A 81 12.02 -9.26 0.82
N THR A 82 10.96 -8.94 0.07
CA THR A 82 9.59 -8.95 0.60
C THR A 82 8.75 -10.13 0.12
N GLY A 83 9.22 -10.89 -0.86
CA GLY A 83 8.45 -11.94 -1.54
C GLY A 83 7.28 -11.42 -2.39
N ILE A 84 7.16 -10.09 -2.55
CA ILE A 84 6.09 -9.48 -3.35
C ILE A 84 6.44 -9.64 -4.83
N ALA A 85 5.50 -10.16 -5.61
CA ALA A 85 5.69 -10.30 -7.05
C ALA A 85 5.98 -8.94 -7.70
N VAL A 86 6.93 -8.90 -8.65
CA VAL A 86 7.31 -7.67 -9.37
C VAL A 86 6.08 -7.01 -10.01
N SER A 87 5.19 -7.79 -10.59
CA SER A 87 3.93 -7.29 -11.18
C SER A 87 3.03 -6.57 -10.17
N ALA A 88 3.01 -7.01 -8.89
CA ALA A 88 2.29 -6.30 -7.82
C ALA A 88 2.98 -4.98 -7.46
N LEU A 89 4.31 -4.94 -7.43
CA LEU A 89 5.09 -3.72 -7.21
C LEU A 89 4.89 -2.71 -8.35
N GLN A 90 4.70 -3.19 -9.56
CA GLN A 90 4.41 -2.36 -10.76
C GLN A 90 2.97 -1.84 -10.80
N GLY A 91 2.12 -2.19 -9.83
CA GLY A 91 0.77 -1.67 -9.69
C GLY A 91 -0.32 -2.50 -10.36
N ASN A 92 -0.03 -3.76 -10.72
CA ASN A 92 -1.08 -4.65 -11.20
C ASN A 92 -2.16 -4.84 -10.13
N THR A 93 -3.38 -5.08 -10.58
CA THR A 93 -4.54 -5.24 -9.71
C THR A 93 -4.32 -6.36 -8.69
N LEU A 94 -4.41 -6.05 -7.40
CA LEU A 94 -4.11 -7.00 -6.33
C LEU A 94 -5.05 -8.23 -6.31
N SER A 95 -6.26 -8.11 -6.85
CA SER A 95 -7.20 -9.24 -6.97
C SER A 95 -6.76 -10.33 -7.94
N THR A 96 -5.77 -10.09 -8.80
CA THR A 96 -5.20 -11.10 -9.70
C THR A 96 -4.26 -12.08 -8.96
N PHE A 97 -3.80 -11.69 -7.77
CA PHE A 97 -2.97 -12.54 -6.92
C PHE A 97 -3.84 -13.36 -5.96
N SER A 98 -3.44 -14.58 -5.69
CA SER A 98 -4.18 -15.44 -4.76
C SER A 98 -4.23 -14.84 -3.35
N VAL A 99 -5.21 -15.27 -2.56
CA VAL A 99 -5.30 -14.89 -1.13
C VAL A 99 -4.03 -15.33 -0.39
N LYS A 100 -3.51 -16.52 -0.72
CA LYS A 100 -2.28 -17.07 -0.13
C LYS A 100 -1.07 -16.18 -0.41
N ASP A 101 -0.88 -15.76 -1.67
CA ASP A 101 0.25 -14.89 -2.05
C ASP A 101 0.19 -13.56 -1.30
N ARG A 102 -1.00 -12.94 -1.23
CA ARG A 102 -1.18 -11.67 -0.52
C ARG A 102 -0.98 -11.78 1.00
N LEU A 103 -1.33 -12.91 1.60
CA LEU A 103 -1.06 -13.20 3.01
C LEU A 103 0.44 -13.39 3.26
N SER A 104 1.15 -14.11 2.38
CA SER A 104 2.59 -14.34 2.52
C SER A 104 3.41 -13.05 2.51
N TRP A 105 2.97 -12.00 1.82
CA TRP A 105 3.65 -10.69 1.83
C TRP A 105 3.69 -10.01 3.21
N ALA A 106 2.81 -10.44 4.13
CA ALA A 106 2.76 -9.93 5.50
C ALA A 106 3.36 -10.89 6.55
N GLU A 107 3.69 -12.12 6.17
CA GLU A 107 4.07 -13.19 7.10
C GLU A 107 5.30 -12.84 7.96
N SER A 108 6.32 -12.25 7.36
CA SER A 108 7.55 -11.84 8.04
C SER A 108 7.43 -10.50 8.78
N ARG A 109 6.27 -9.83 8.68
CA ARG A 109 6.09 -8.49 9.23
C ARG A 109 5.58 -8.51 10.66
N GLN A 110 5.98 -7.50 11.41
CA GLN A 110 5.67 -7.34 12.83
C GLN A 110 4.90 -6.03 13.06
N THR A 111 4.05 -6.03 14.06
CA THR A 111 3.25 -4.88 14.47
C THR A 111 3.36 -4.68 15.98
N LYS A 112 3.22 -3.44 16.44
CA LYS A 112 3.21 -3.15 17.88
C LYS A 112 1.94 -3.69 18.55
N ARG A 113 0.80 -3.57 17.87
CA ARG A 113 -0.47 -4.15 18.31
C ARG A 113 -0.70 -5.43 17.53
N GLU A 114 -1.16 -6.44 18.20
CA GLU A 114 -1.35 -7.76 17.60
C GLU A 114 -2.40 -7.73 16.48
N GLU A 115 -3.47 -6.96 16.68
CA GLU A 115 -4.56 -6.81 15.73
C GLU A 115 -4.12 -6.13 14.42
N ASP A 116 -3.10 -5.28 14.48
CA ASP A 116 -2.55 -4.59 13.31
C ASP A 116 -1.99 -5.56 12.26
N LYS A 117 -1.66 -6.80 12.64
CA LYS A 117 -1.29 -7.85 11.68
C LYS A 117 -2.43 -8.12 10.69
N ALA A 118 -3.66 -8.18 11.18
CA ALA A 118 -4.84 -8.35 10.34
C ALA A 118 -5.25 -7.02 9.68
N TYR A 119 -5.23 -5.91 10.44
CA TYR A 119 -5.71 -4.61 9.95
C TYR A 119 -4.83 -4.01 8.86
N SER A 120 -3.52 -4.26 8.88
CA SER A 120 -2.62 -3.85 7.81
C SER A 120 -2.90 -4.54 6.47
N LEU A 121 -3.68 -5.61 6.46
CA LEU A 121 -4.08 -6.35 5.27
C LEU A 121 -5.41 -5.87 4.65
N LEU A 122 -6.22 -5.09 5.38
CA LEU A 122 -7.54 -4.68 4.91
C LEU A 122 -7.50 -4.02 3.52
N GLY A 123 -6.54 -3.11 3.31
CA GLY A 123 -6.39 -2.45 2.02
C GLY A 123 -5.84 -3.36 0.91
N ILE A 124 -5.04 -4.37 1.27
CA ILE A 124 -4.50 -5.35 0.33
C ILE A 124 -5.60 -6.26 -0.23
N PHE A 125 -6.65 -6.50 0.58
CA PHE A 125 -7.80 -7.31 0.20
C PHE A 125 -9.02 -6.50 -0.27
N ASP A 126 -8.93 -5.16 -0.21
CA ASP A 126 -10.05 -4.23 -0.46
C ASP A 126 -11.27 -4.54 0.44
N ILE A 127 -10.99 -4.79 1.72
CA ILE A 127 -11.98 -5.10 2.75
C ILE A 127 -12.11 -3.91 3.70
N SER A 128 -13.34 -3.68 4.18
CA SER A 128 -13.65 -2.72 5.22
C SER A 128 -14.30 -3.44 6.40
N MET A 129 -13.66 -3.35 7.56
CA MET A 129 -14.23 -3.82 8.83
C MET A 129 -13.86 -2.87 9.99
N PRO A 130 -14.65 -2.82 11.08
CA PRO A 130 -14.33 -2.03 12.25
C PRO A 130 -13.00 -2.47 12.88
N LEU A 131 -12.19 -1.49 13.34
CA LEU A 131 -10.95 -1.76 14.07
C LEU A 131 -11.30 -1.87 15.57
N LEU A 132 -11.19 -3.07 16.12
CA LEU A 132 -11.50 -3.36 17.52
C LEU A 132 -10.19 -3.73 18.23
N TYR A 133 -9.53 -2.73 18.79
CA TYR A 133 -8.32 -2.97 19.57
C TYR A 133 -8.65 -3.59 20.93
N GLY A 134 -7.85 -4.58 21.34
CA GLY A 134 -8.06 -5.36 22.55
C GLY A 134 -8.76 -6.71 22.30
N GLU A 135 -9.17 -7.01 21.05
CA GLU A 135 -9.73 -8.32 20.72
C GLU A 135 -8.67 -9.42 20.51
N GLY A 136 -7.40 -9.01 20.34
CA GLY A 136 -6.27 -9.89 20.02
C GLY A 136 -6.16 -10.26 18.54
N ALA A 137 -4.98 -10.76 18.16
CA ALA A 137 -4.68 -11.08 16.76
C ALA A 137 -5.60 -12.15 16.19
N GLU A 138 -5.92 -13.19 16.96
CA GLU A 138 -6.68 -14.34 16.51
C GLU A 138 -8.09 -13.93 16.04
N LYS A 139 -8.81 -13.18 16.89
CA LYS A 139 -10.15 -12.68 16.54
C LYS A 139 -10.13 -11.69 15.39
N ALA A 140 -9.13 -10.82 15.33
CA ALA A 140 -8.95 -9.90 14.21
C ALA A 140 -8.76 -10.64 12.88
N PHE A 141 -7.97 -11.74 12.87
CA PHE A 141 -7.80 -12.59 11.69
C PHE A 141 -9.04 -13.43 11.37
N GLU A 142 -9.79 -13.89 12.36
CA GLU A 142 -11.05 -14.60 12.15
C GLU A 142 -12.05 -13.71 11.43
N ARG A 143 -12.25 -12.49 11.90
CA ARG A 143 -13.10 -11.49 11.25
C ARG A 143 -12.62 -11.16 9.83
N LEU A 144 -11.30 -11.02 9.63
CA LEU A 144 -10.74 -10.80 8.29
C LEU A 144 -11.08 -11.97 7.35
N ARG A 145 -10.98 -13.22 7.81
CA ARG A 145 -11.33 -14.41 7.01
C ARG A 145 -12.82 -14.45 6.67
N GLU A 146 -13.69 -14.11 7.62
CA GLU A 146 -15.13 -14.02 7.37
C GLU A 146 -15.47 -13.00 6.28
N GLU A 147 -14.86 -11.81 6.33
CA GLU A 147 -15.07 -10.78 5.31
C GLU A 147 -14.53 -11.21 3.94
N LEU A 148 -13.36 -11.86 3.89
CA LEU A 148 -12.82 -12.47 2.66
C LEU A 148 -13.79 -13.47 2.06
N PHE A 149 -14.39 -14.33 2.89
CA PHE A 149 -15.36 -15.31 2.44
C PHE A 149 -16.64 -14.68 1.91
N LYS A 150 -17.18 -13.66 2.59
CA LYS A 150 -18.35 -12.88 2.13
C LYS A 150 -18.08 -12.23 0.78
N CYS A 151 -16.91 -11.61 0.60
CA CYS A 151 -16.52 -10.99 -0.66
C CYS A 151 -16.37 -12.00 -1.81
N SER A 152 -15.88 -13.20 -1.53
CA SER A 152 -15.75 -14.26 -2.53
C SER A 152 -17.12 -14.75 -3.01
N ARG A 153 -18.04 -14.98 -2.07
CA ARG A 153 -19.43 -15.40 -2.41
C ARG A 153 -20.15 -14.33 -3.23
N LYS A 154 -20.00 -13.07 -2.87
CA LYS A 154 -20.64 -11.96 -3.60
C LYS A 154 -20.15 -11.91 -5.05
N ARG A 155 -18.85 -12.03 -5.30
CA ARG A 155 -18.29 -12.04 -6.66
C ARG A 155 -18.83 -13.19 -7.51
N GLN A 156 -18.92 -14.41 -6.95
CA GLN A 156 -19.51 -15.55 -7.66
C GLN A 156 -20.99 -15.32 -8.00
N HIS A 157 -21.76 -14.71 -7.10
CA HIS A 157 -23.15 -14.39 -7.34
C HIS A 157 -23.31 -13.33 -8.44
N ASP A 158 -22.48 -12.28 -8.42
CA ASP A 158 -22.51 -11.20 -9.42
C ASP A 158 -22.12 -11.73 -10.81
N GLU A 159 -21.13 -12.62 -10.92
CA GLU A 159 -20.77 -13.29 -12.18
C GLU A 159 -21.93 -14.14 -12.73
N LEU A 160 -22.61 -14.91 -11.89
CA LEU A 160 -23.76 -15.70 -12.29
C LEU A 160 -24.96 -14.85 -12.71
N SER A 161 -25.15 -13.69 -12.08
CA SER A 161 -26.26 -12.77 -12.42
C SER A 161 -26.07 -12.10 -13.77
N VAL A 162 -24.83 -11.82 -14.17
CA VAL A 162 -24.52 -11.26 -15.50
C VAL A 162 -24.81 -12.27 -16.61
N PHE A 163 -24.62 -13.55 -16.40
CA PHE A 163 -24.95 -14.60 -17.38
C PHE A 163 -26.46 -14.88 -17.50
N SER A 164 -27.28 -14.47 -16.52
CA SER A 164 -28.73 -14.68 -16.56
C SER A 164 -29.52 -13.55 -17.20
N TYR A 165 -28.87 -12.45 -17.59
CA TYR A 165 -29.51 -11.34 -18.30
C TYR A 165 -29.61 -11.64 -19.81
N THR A 166 -30.68 -12.29 -20.21
CA THR A 166 -31.11 -12.33 -21.63
C THR A 166 -31.90 -11.04 -21.91
N PRO A 167 -31.44 -10.14 -22.80
CA PRO A 167 -32.22 -8.97 -23.16
C PRO A 167 -33.48 -9.42 -23.91
N ASN A 168 -34.63 -9.00 -23.39
CA ASN A 168 -35.93 -9.26 -24.01
C ASN A 168 -36.03 -8.53 -25.35
N PRO A 169 -36.22 -9.21 -26.51
CA PRO A 169 -36.08 -8.61 -27.83
C PRO A 169 -37.27 -7.75 -28.32
N THR A 170 -38.20 -7.37 -27.42
CA THR A 170 -39.45 -6.72 -27.81
C THR A 170 -39.63 -5.28 -27.32
N LYS A 171 -38.60 -4.45 -27.28
CA LYS A 171 -38.79 -2.99 -27.21
C LYS A 171 -38.00 -2.27 -28.29
N ARG A 172 -38.69 -1.98 -29.40
CA ARG A 172 -38.20 -1.04 -30.43
C ARG A 172 -37.95 0.33 -29.78
N PRO A 173 -36.81 0.99 -30.03
CA PRO A 173 -36.59 2.37 -29.59
C PRO A 173 -37.52 3.31 -30.37
N LYS A 174 -38.28 4.15 -29.66
CA LYS A 174 -38.95 5.28 -30.27
C LYS A 174 -37.92 6.29 -30.69
N THR A 175 -37.88 6.57 -32.00
CA THR A 175 -37.11 7.63 -32.63
C THR A 175 -37.34 8.98 -31.96
N LEU A 176 -36.32 9.52 -31.34
CA LEU A 176 -36.31 10.91 -30.86
C LEU A 176 -35.81 11.81 -31.98
N ARG A 177 -36.71 12.71 -32.36
CA ARG A 177 -36.56 13.77 -33.36
C ARG A 177 -35.45 14.73 -32.98
N SER A 178 -34.53 14.96 -33.90
CA SER A 178 -33.43 15.93 -33.86
C SER A 178 -33.93 17.36 -33.67
N GLN A 179 -33.26 18.12 -32.81
CA GLN A 179 -33.19 19.56 -32.87
C GLN A 179 -31.77 20.09 -32.64
N PRO A 180 -31.41 21.23 -33.20
CA PRO A 180 -30.01 21.57 -33.47
C PRO A 180 -29.35 22.46 -32.45
N SER A 181 -28.06 22.35 -32.48
CA SER A 181 -26.98 23.14 -31.90
C SER A 181 -27.22 24.59 -31.46
N SER A 182 -26.72 24.95 -30.28
CA SER A 182 -26.11 26.25 -30.03
C SER A 182 -25.00 26.13 -28.99
N VAL A 183 -23.78 26.46 -29.42
CA VAL A 183 -22.60 26.71 -28.58
C VAL A 183 -22.73 28.13 -28.01
N PRO A 184 -22.27 28.39 -26.80
CA PRO A 184 -21.32 29.47 -26.63
C PRO A 184 -20.07 29.13 -25.82
N SER A 185 -18.97 29.54 -26.38
CA SER A 185 -17.68 29.78 -25.82
C SER A 185 -17.73 30.72 -24.61
N SER A 186 -17.02 30.40 -23.52
CA SER A 186 -16.19 31.39 -22.82
C SER A 186 -15.28 30.70 -21.80
N ARG A 187 -13.98 30.96 -22.00
CA ARG A 187 -12.88 30.67 -21.06
C ARG A 187 -13.04 31.49 -19.79
N ASN A 188 -12.70 30.91 -18.69
CA ASN A 188 -12.22 31.67 -17.54
C ASN A 188 -11.02 30.95 -16.90
N PRO A 189 -9.83 31.54 -16.85
CA PRO A 189 -8.65 31.01 -16.21
C PRO A 189 -8.54 31.66 -14.83
N ASN A 190 -8.77 30.93 -13.78
CA ASN A 190 -8.25 31.16 -12.42
C ASN A 190 -8.99 30.23 -11.44
N SER A 191 -8.37 29.13 -11.12
CA SER A 191 -8.61 28.46 -9.83
C SER A 191 -7.27 27.94 -9.33
N LEU A 192 -6.88 28.51 -8.22
CA LEU A 192 -5.74 28.23 -7.39
C LEU A 192 -5.69 26.74 -7.02
N ASP A 193 -4.51 26.15 -7.12
CA ASP A 193 -4.18 24.82 -6.63
C ASP A 193 -4.42 24.73 -5.12
N PRO A 194 -5.08 23.66 -4.63
CA PRO A 194 -5.08 23.39 -3.20
C PRO A 194 -3.76 22.74 -2.79
N GLU A 195 -3.18 23.30 -1.74
CA GLU A 195 -1.96 22.89 -1.06
C GLU A 195 -1.87 21.38 -0.80
N LEU A 196 -0.71 20.82 -1.09
CA LEU A 196 -0.32 19.45 -0.82
C LEU A 196 -0.30 19.17 0.70
N PRO A 197 -0.92 18.11 1.20
CA PRO A 197 -0.71 17.72 2.58
C PRO A 197 0.68 17.08 2.74
N PHE A 198 1.48 17.75 3.55
CA PHE A 198 2.76 17.30 4.06
C PHE A 198 2.55 16.01 4.86
N CYS A 199 3.19 14.91 4.48
CA CYS A 199 3.24 13.70 5.30
C CYS A 199 4.04 14.00 6.57
N SER A 200 3.36 14.03 7.71
CA SER A 200 3.90 14.35 9.02
C SER A 200 4.98 13.38 9.45
N GLU A 201 6.08 13.98 9.87
CA GLU A 201 7.16 13.37 10.64
C GLU A 201 6.60 12.60 11.86
N TYR A 202 6.77 11.29 11.89
CA TYR A 202 6.66 10.54 13.13
C TYR A 202 7.98 10.68 13.90
N SER A 203 8.07 11.76 14.67
CA SER A 203 9.07 11.93 15.70
C SER A 203 8.82 10.91 16.81
N VAL A 204 9.64 9.87 16.86
CA VAL A 204 9.63 8.93 18.01
C VAL A 204 10.41 9.57 19.12
N HIS A 205 9.73 10.20 20.07
CA HIS A 205 10.32 10.56 21.35
C HIS A 205 10.63 9.29 22.13
N SER A 206 11.91 8.96 22.19
CA SER A 206 12.45 7.98 23.12
C SER A 206 12.52 8.62 24.51
N SER A 207 11.59 8.30 25.39
CA SER A 207 11.73 8.55 26.82
C SER A 207 12.87 7.68 27.36
N LYS A 208 13.97 8.34 27.71
CA LYS A 208 15.02 7.75 28.54
C LYS A 208 14.53 7.74 29.98
N ASP A 209 14.12 6.60 30.49
CA ASP A 209 14.03 6.39 31.93
C ASP A 209 15.44 6.30 32.50
N LYS A 210 15.79 7.33 33.25
CA LYS A 210 16.92 7.32 34.19
C LYS A 210 16.46 6.62 35.44
N THR A 211 16.89 5.40 35.67
CA THR A 211 16.86 4.81 37.01
C THR A 211 18.22 5.02 37.62
N VAL A 212 18.28 5.99 38.54
CA VAL A 212 19.35 6.15 39.50
C VAL A 212 19.04 5.18 40.63
N GLY A 213 19.90 4.18 40.82
CA GLY A 213 19.91 3.31 41.99
C GLY A 213 21.19 3.58 42.78
N HIS A 214 21.05 4.23 43.92
CA HIS A 214 22.04 4.25 44.98
C HIS A 214 21.84 3.03 45.90
N LEU A 215 22.93 2.45 46.22
CA LEU A 215 23.44 1.63 47.32
C LEU A 215 23.84 0.23 46.87
#